data_c06d916e5222bc54ddf540e91ca1de1a
#
_entry.id   c06d916e5222bc54ddf540e91ca1de1a
#
_cell.length_a   1.000
_cell.length_b   1.000
_cell.length_c   1.000
_cell.angle_alpha   90.00
_cell.angle_beta   90.00
_cell.angle_gamma   90.00
#
_symmetry.space_group_name_H-M   'P 1'
#
loop_
_entity.id
_entity.type
_entity.pdbx_description
1 polymer ?
#
loop_
_entity_poly.entity_id
_entity_poly.type
_entity_poly.pdbx_seq_one_letter_code
_entity_poly.pdbx_strand_id
1 'polypeptide(L)'
;MTRPEPEEIDPDDLSDLAIQTIENAEFPMLSTVDPEGQPRLRPVSPVLREGFTLYVANLKSYNKTEEIAENPRVELCYLDGDHNQTRITARAEMVTDEDLLEKIWQDNNLLRKFFDSVHDPELIIYRMVPNRVRYMQEWALEYYEVPV
;
A
#
# COMPACT_ATOMS: atom_id res chain seq x y z
N MET A 1 25.47 6.75 -23.50
CA MET A 1 24.24 5.99 -23.18
C MET A 1 23.04 6.90 -23.37
N THR A 2 22.11 6.50 -24.18
CA THR A 2 20.90 7.29 -24.42
C THR A 2 19.85 6.90 -23.38
N ARG A 3 19.25 7.88 -22.74
CA ARG A 3 18.12 7.67 -21.84
C ARG A 3 16.95 7.08 -22.62
N PRO A 4 16.26 6.03 -22.11
CA PRO A 4 15.04 5.57 -22.73
C PRO A 4 14.01 6.72 -22.80
N GLU A 5 13.36 6.86 -23.94
CA GLU A 5 12.27 7.81 -24.03
C GLU A 5 10.99 7.18 -23.50
N PRO A 6 10.18 7.91 -22.70
CA PRO A 6 8.89 7.41 -22.25
C PRO A 6 7.98 7.15 -23.43
N GLU A 7 7.28 6.02 -23.40
CA GLU A 7 6.22 5.76 -24.38
C GLU A 7 5.01 6.65 -24.08
N GLU A 8 4.31 7.08 -25.12
CA GLU A 8 3.01 7.72 -24.94
C GLU A 8 2.02 6.69 -24.41
N ILE A 9 1.42 6.99 -23.26
CA ILE A 9 0.39 6.15 -22.65
C ILE A 9 -0.94 6.89 -22.73
N ASP A 10 -1.96 6.22 -23.27
CA ASP A 10 -3.32 6.76 -23.25
C ASP A 10 -3.75 6.95 -21.77
N PRO A 11 -4.17 8.17 -21.38
CA PRO A 11 -4.63 8.41 -20.00
C PRO A 11 -5.72 7.46 -19.53
N ASP A 12 -6.55 6.92 -20.43
CA ASP A 12 -7.60 5.96 -20.10
C ASP A 12 -7.02 4.58 -19.70
N ASP A 13 -5.78 4.27 -20.08
CA ASP A 13 -5.11 3.01 -19.76
C ASP A 13 -4.29 3.07 -18.47
N LEU A 14 -4.04 4.23 -17.90
CA LEU A 14 -3.14 4.43 -16.76
C LEU A 14 -3.59 3.65 -15.52
N SER A 15 -4.87 3.69 -15.18
CA SER A 15 -5.39 2.96 -14.02
C SER A 15 -5.19 1.46 -14.15
N ASP A 16 -5.47 0.89 -15.32
CA ASP A 16 -5.31 -0.54 -15.57
C ASP A 16 -3.84 -0.96 -15.51
N LEU A 17 -2.94 -0.16 -16.10
CA LEU A 17 -1.51 -0.42 -16.05
C LEU A 17 -0.95 -0.36 -14.62
N ALA A 18 -1.39 0.62 -13.85
CA ALA A 18 -0.98 0.76 -12.44
C ALA A 18 -1.48 -0.42 -11.60
N ILE A 19 -2.72 -0.87 -11.80
CA ILE A 19 -3.29 -2.03 -11.12
C ILE A 19 -2.58 -3.31 -11.55
N GLN A 20 -2.28 -3.46 -12.84
CA GLN A 20 -1.54 -4.62 -13.32
C GLN A 20 -0.15 -4.73 -12.66
N THR A 21 0.53 -3.62 -12.46
CA THR A 21 1.80 -3.58 -11.73
C THR A 21 1.61 -4.04 -10.28
N ILE A 22 0.54 -3.60 -9.61
CA ILE A 22 0.21 -4.05 -8.25
C ILE A 22 0.01 -5.56 -8.22
N GLU A 23 -0.76 -6.10 -9.17
CA GLU A 23 -1.08 -7.53 -9.22
C GLU A 23 0.14 -8.39 -9.57
N ASN A 24 1.07 -7.89 -10.37
CA ASN A 24 2.28 -8.58 -10.78
C ASN A 24 3.42 -8.47 -9.76
N ALA A 25 3.38 -7.48 -8.89
CA ALA A 25 4.36 -7.31 -7.83
C ALA A 25 4.07 -8.28 -6.68
N GLU A 26 5.13 -8.74 -6.03
CA GLU A 26 5.00 -9.70 -4.93
C GLU A 26 4.37 -9.05 -3.68
N PHE A 27 4.87 -7.87 -3.30
CA PHE A 27 4.36 -7.09 -2.17
C PHE A 27 4.85 -5.64 -2.29
N PRO A 28 4.17 -4.69 -1.66
CA PRO A 28 4.63 -3.31 -1.61
C PRO A 28 5.63 -3.08 -0.49
N MET A 29 6.46 -2.05 -0.67
CA MET A 29 7.22 -1.42 0.40
C MET A 29 6.38 -0.28 0.98
N LEU A 30 6.28 -0.25 2.30
CA LEU A 30 5.57 0.80 3.03
C LEU A 30 6.55 1.71 3.75
N SER A 31 6.45 3.01 3.52
CA SER A 31 7.20 4.02 4.25
C SER A 31 6.32 4.73 5.27
N THR A 32 6.83 4.87 6.48
CA THR A 32 6.28 5.69 7.56
C THR A 32 7.34 6.66 8.04
N VAL A 33 6.96 7.61 8.87
CA VAL A 33 7.89 8.59 9.47
C VAL A 33 7.85 8.42 10.97
N ASP A 34 9.02 8.27 11.59
CA ASP A 34 9.11 8.14 13.04
C ASP A 34 8.97 9.52 13.74
N PRO A 35 8.85 9.57 15.09
CA PRO A 35 8.68 10.83 15.81
C PRO A 35 9.82 11.84 15.61
N GLU A 36 11.00 11.38 15.19
CA GLU A 36 12.16 12.24 14.94
C GLU A 36 12.23 12.74 13.49
N GLY A 37 11.25 12.38 12.66
CA GLY A 37 11.22 12.75 11.24
C GLY A 37 12.01 11.81 10.34
N GLN A 38 12.51 10.69 10.86
CA GLN A 38 13.24 9.70 10.06
C GLN A 38 12.27 8.83 9.27
N PRO A 39 12.43 8.74 7.93
CA PRO A 39 11.68 7.77 7.14
C PRO A 39 12.05 6.33 7.52
N ARG A 40 11.05 5.49 7.63
CA ARG A 40 11.20 4.05 7.88
C ARG A 40 10.55 3.28 6.73
N LEU A 41 11.19 2.21 6.27
CA LEU A 41 10.75 1.44 5.12
C LEU A 41 10.79 -0.05 5.43
N ARG A 42 9.71 -0.77 5.06
CA ARG A 42 9.62 -2.24 5.21
C ARG A 42 8.62 -2.81 4.20
N PRO A 43 8.80 -4.10 3.83
CA PRO A 43 7.77 -4.79 3.07
C PRO A 43 6.55 -5.06 3.94
N VAL A 44 5.38 -5.05 3.34
CA VAL A 44 4.11 -5.43 3.98
C VAL A 44 3.32 -6.34 3.07
N SER A 45 2.42 -7.15 3.66
CA SER A 45 1.49 -8.00 2.91
C SER A 45 0.08 -7.50 3.14
N PRO A 46 -0.51 -6.76 2.18
CA PRO A 46 -1.88 -6.30 2.34
C PRO A 46 -2.87 -7.45 2.52
N VAL A 47 -3.83 -7.27 3.41
CA VAL A 47 -4.89 -8.26 3.68
C VAL A 47 -6.11 -8.07 2.80
N LEU A 48 -6.24 -6.91 2.17
CA LEU A 48 -7.28 -6.58 1.22
C LEU A 48 -6.82 -5.43 0.34
N ARG A 49 -7.27 -5.39 -0.90
CA ARG A 49 -7.11 -4.27 -1.82
C ARG A 49 -8.43 -3.99 -2.53
N GLU A 50 -8.82 -2.74 -2.56
CA GLU A 50 -9.97 -2.24 -3.31
C GLU A 50 -9.50 -1.05 -4.17
N GLY A 51 -9.26 -1.28 -5.46
CA GLY A 51 -8.64 -0.28 -6.32
C GLY A 51 -7.23 0.04 -5.82
N PHE A 52 -6.99 1.30 -5.48
CA PHE A 52 -5.73 1.76 -4.90
C PHE A 52 -5.77 1.90 -3.37
N THR A 53 -6.86 1.52 -2.75
CA THR A 53 -6.98 1.47 -1.30
C THR A 53 -6.46 0.13 -0.80
N LEU A 54 -5.48 0.18 0.10
CA LEU A 54 -4.86 -1.01 0.68
C LEU A 54 -5.22 -1.14 2.14
N TYR A 55 -5.35 -2.37 2.60
CA TYR A 55 -5.59 -2.69 4.00
C TYR A 55 -4.42 -3.51 4.52
N VAL A 56 -3.83 -3.07 5.60
CA VAL A 56 -2.64 -3.68 6.19
C VAL A 56 -2.88 -4.01 7.65
N ALA A 57 -2.66 -5.28 8.01
CA ALA A 57 -2.71 -5.72 9.39
C ALA A 57 -1.38 -5.43 10.10
N ASN A 58 -1.46 -5.06 11.36
CA ASN A 58 -0.29 -4.75 12.17
C ASN A 58 -0.49 -5.20 13.61
N LEU A 59 0.62 -5.49 14.28
CA LEU A 59 0.63 -5.69 15.72
C LEU A 59 0.69 -4.34 16.43
N LYS A 60 -0.17 -4.16 17.42
CA LYS A 60 -0.23 -2.91 18.19
C LYS A 60 1.11 -2.56 18.85
N SER A 61 1.88 -3.56 19.25
CA SER A 61 3.18 -3.40 19.89
C SER A 61 4.32 -3.03 18.93
N TYR A 62 4.11 -3.06 17.62
CA TYR A 62 5.15 -2.69 16.65
C TYR A 62 5.30 -1.18 16.53
N ASN A 63 6.53 -0.74 16.26
CA ASN A 63 6.89 0.68 16.12
C ASN A 63 6.03 1.42 15.07
N LYS A 64 5.63 0.73 14.03
CA LYS A 64 4.77 1.27 12.97
C LYS A 64 3.46 1.82 13.50
N THR A 65 2.87 1.19 14.53
CA THR A 65 1.64 1.66 15.16
C THR A 65 1.81 3.05 15.77
N GLU A 66 2.88 3.25 16.52
CA GLU A 66 3.19 4.53 17.15
C GLU A 66 3.55 5.60 16.11
N GLU A 67 4.33 5.23 15.10
CA GLU A 67 4.70 6.11 14.00
C GLU A 67 3.46 6.63 13.26
N ILE A 68 2.52 5.75 12.92
CA ILE A 68 1.26 6.11 12.24
C ILE A 68 0.35 6.95 13.14
N ALA A 69 0.30 6.67 14.44
CA ALA A 69 -0.50 7.46 15.36
C ALA A 69 -0.07 8.93 15.41
N GLU A 70 1.24 9.19 15.34
CA GLU A 70 1.79 10.54 15.34
C GLU A 70 1.79 11.19 13.95
N ASN A 71 2.07 10.40 12.91
CA ASN A 71 2.07 10.88 11.53
C ASN A 71 1.40 9.85 10.62
N PRO A 72 0.13 10.08 10.24
CA PRO A 72 -0.62 9.12 9.41
C PRO A 72 -0.24 9.13 7.93
N ARG A 73 0.66 10.00 7.49
CA ARG A 73 1.11 10.06 6.11
C ARG A 73 2.02 8.89 5.81
N VAL A 74 1.71 8.16 4.73
CA VAL A 74 2.45 6.98 4.31
C VAL A 74 2.67 7.00 2.81
N GLU A 75 3.65 6.24 2.37
CA GLU A 75 3.91 5.98 0.94
C GLU A 75 4.05 4.48 0.74
N LEU A 76 3.42 3.97 -0.32
CA LEU A 76 3.59 2.58 -0.72
C LEU A 76 4.17 2.54 -2.13
N CYS A 77 5.06 1.58 -2.37
CA CYS A 77 5.66 1.39 -3.69
C CYS A 77 5.59 -0.08 -4.08
N TYR A 78 4.96 -0.33 -5.22
CA TYR A 78 4.99 -1.63 -5.89
C TYR A 78 5.99 -1.59 -7.03
N LEU A 79 6.83 -2.60 -7.12
CA LEU A 79 7.78 -2.80 -8.20
C LEU A 79 7.59 -4.22 -8.73
N ASP A 80 7.22 -4.35 -10.00
CA ASP A 80 7.08 -5.66 -10.62
C ASP A 80 8.41 -6.17 -11.23
N GLY A 81 8.38 -7.40 -11.76
CA GLY A 81 9.57 -8.02 -12.36
C GLY A 81 10.06 -7.35 -13.64
N ASP A 82 9.23 -6.55 -14.30
CA ASP A 82 9.57 -5.77 -15.49
C ASP A 82 9.99 -4.34 -15.16
N HIS A 83 10.15 -4.04 -13.86
CA HIS A 83 10.57 -2.74 -13.33
C HIS A 83 9.53 -1.62 -13.51
N ASN A 84 8.27 -1.96 -13.72
CA ASN A 84 7.19 -0.98 -13.64
C ASN A 84 6.88 -0.64 -12.19
N GLN A 85 6.54 0.59 -11.91
CA GLN A 85 6.28 1.07 -10.56
C GLN A 85 4.89 1.66 -10.43
N THR A 86 4.21 1.31 -9.35
CA THR A 86 3.02 2.01 -8.89
C THR A 86 3.28 2.53 -7.48
N ARG A 87 3.24 3.84 -7.32
CA ARG A 87 3.46 4.53 -6.05
C ARG A 87 2.17 5.13 -5.57
N ILE A 88 1.82 4.85 -4.32
CA ILE A 88 0.60 5.32 -3.69
C ILE A 88 0.97 6.20 -2.50
N THR A 89 0.69 7.49 -2.62
CA THR A 89 0.76 8.42 -1.50
C THR A 89 -0.57 8.36 -0.78
N ALA A 90 -0.57 8.06 0.50
CA ALA A 90 -1.78 7.74 1.23
C ALA A 90 -1.77 8.28 2.66
N ARG A 91 -2.91 8.18 3.29
CA ARG A 91 -3.12 8.46 4.70
C ARG A 91 -3.65 7.20 5.38
N ALA A 92 -3.00 6.78 6.45
CA ALA A 92 -3.42 5.61 7.19
C ALA A 92 -4.54 5.94 8.17
N GLU A 93 -5.58 5.12 8.15
CA GLU A 93 -6.72 5.20 9.07
C GLU A 93 -6.95 3.84 9.72
N MET A 94 -7.30 3.84 10.99
CA MET A 94 -7.70 2.61 11.66
C MET A 94 -9.08 2.17 11.18
N VAL A 95 -9.22 0.90 10.79
CA VAL A 95 -10.52 0.33 10.38
C VAL A 95 -11.34 0.01 11.62
N THR A 96 -12.56 0.57 11.68
CA THR A 96 -13.52 0.35 12.77
C THR A 96 -14.84 -0.24 12.30
N ASP A 97 -15.08 -0.35 10.99
CA ASP A 97 -16.27 -0.96 10.40
C ASP A 97 -16.29 -2.46 10.68
N GLU A 98 -17.30 -2.92 11.43
CA GLU A 98 -17.41 -4.33 11.86
C GLU A 98 -17.60 -5.30 10.70
N ASP A 99 -18.37 -4.93 9.69
CA ASP A 99 -18.61 -5.79 8.53
C ASP A 99 -17.34 -5.97 7.70
N LEU A 100 -16.58 -4.91 7.55
CA LEU A 100 -15.30 -4.94 6.84
C LEU A 100 -14.25 -5.76 7.63
N LEU A 101 -14.16 -5.57 8.92
CA LEU A 101 -13.28 -6.35 9.79
C LEU A 101 -13.60 -7.84 9.70
N GLU A 102 -14.87 -8.20 9.73
CA GLU A 102 -15.30 -9.59 9.59
C GLU A 102 -14.95 -10.17 8.23
N LYS A 103 -15.16 -9.41 7.15
CA LYS A 103 -14.79 -9.83 5.79
C LYS A 103 -13.28 -10.10 5.71
N ILE A 104 -12.46 -9.18 6.19
CA ILE A 104 -11.00 -9.32 6.20
C ILE A 104 -10.61 -10.56 7.01
N TRP A 105 -11.23 -10.77 8.15
CA TRP A 105 -10.99 -11.93 9.00
C TRP A 105 -11.30 -13.25 8.29
N GLN A 106 -12.46 -13.34 7.64
CA GLN A 106 -12.86 -14.55 6.93
C GLN A 106 -11.98 -14.85 5.70
N ASP A 107 -11.52 -13.82 5.00
CA ASP A 107 -10.75 -13.97 3.78
C ASP A 107 -9.25 -14.21 4.02
N ASN A 108 -8.77 -14.12 5.26
CA ASN A 108 -7.34 -14.19 5.56
C ASN A 108 -7.00 -15.29 6.58
N ASN A 109 -6.58 -16.45 6.07
CA ASN A 109 -6.17 -17.59 6.90
C ASN A 109 -5.01 -17.25 7.85
N LEU A 110 -4.07 -16.39 7.42
CA LEU A 110 -2.92 -16.03 8.25
C LEU A 110 -3.34 -15.29 9.50
N LEU A 111 -4.30 -14.39 9.42
CA LEU A 111 -4.82 -13.69 10.59
C LEU A 111 -5.42 -14.67 11.60
N ARG A 112 -6.18 -15.65 11.11
CA ARG A 112 -6.81 -16.67 11.98
C ARG A 112 -5.81 -17.63 12.59
N LYS A 113 -4.62 -17.75 12.04
CA LYS A 113 -3.53 -18.54 12.63
C LYS A 113 -2.83 -17.83 13.77
N PHE A 114 -2.69 -16.50 13.68
CA PHE A 114 -1.93 -15.72 14.65
C PHE A 114 -2.80 -15.06 15.72
N PHE A 115 -4.09 -14.90 15.47
CA PHE A 115 -5.03 -14.24 16.35
C PHE A 115 -6.27 -15.13 16.58
N ASP A 116 -6.88 -15.01 17.73
CA ASP A 116 -8.11 -15.75 18.07
C ASP A 116 -9.37 -15.07 17.54
N SER A 117 -9.31 -13.75 17.35
CA SER A 117 -10.43 -12.92 16.92
C SER A 117 -9.93 -11.68 16.20
N VAL A 118 -10.76 -11.13 15.31
CA VAL A 118 -10.49 -9.83 14.70
C VAL A 118 -10.49 -8.69 15.73
N HIS A 119 -11.08 -8.93 16.89
CA HIS A 119 -11.09 -7.99 18.02
C HIS A 119 -9.96 -8.22 19.03
N ASP A 120 -8.98 -9.06 18.68
CA ASP A 120 -7.77 -9.22 19.50
C ASP A 120 -7.13 -7.84 19.74
N PRO A 121 -6.83 -7.47 21.00
CA PRO A 121 -6.25 -6.15 21.32
C PRO A 121 -4.91 -5.86 20.60
N GLU A 122 -4.18 -6.90 20.20
CA GLU A 122 -2.90 -6.76 19.49
C GLU A 122 -3.06 -6.58 17.98
N LEU A 123 -4.25 -6.82 17.42
CA LEU A 123 -4.50 -6.70 15.99
C LEU A 123 -5.07 -5.32 15.66
N ILE A 124 -4.37 -4.61 14.78
CA ILE A 124 -4.85 -3.37 14.17
C ILE A 124 -4.88 -3.56 12.66
N ILE A 125 -5.97 -3.15 12.03
CA ILE A 125 -6.06 -3.09 10.58
C ILE A 125 -6.14 -1.63 10.16
N TYR A 126 -5.21 -1.23 9.29
CA TYR A 126 -5.17 0.09 8.72
C TYR A 126 -5.73 0.09 7.30
N ARG A 127 -6.53 1.10 6.99
CA ARG A 127 -6.88 1.46 5.63
C ARG A 127 -5.90 2.53 5.16
N MET A 128 -5.23 2.28 4.04
CA MET A 128 -4.36 3.26 3.39
C MET A 128 -5.17 3.98 2.33
N VAL A 129 -5.65 5.17 2.65
CA VAL A 129 -6.52 5.96 1.77
C VAL A 129 -5.67 6.75 0.79
N PRO A 130 -5.72 6.45 -0.52
CA PRO A 130 -4.88 7.12 -1.50
C PRO A 130 -5.32 8.56 -1.71
N ASN A 131 -4.35 9.48 -1.75
CA ASN A 131 -4.57 10.85 -2.18
C ASN A 131 -3.79 11.20 -3.44
N ARG A 132 -2.86 10.34 -3.85
CA ARG A 132 -2.13 10.45 -5.10
C ARG A 132 -1.61 9.08 -5.52
N VAL A 133 -1.78 8.74 -6.79
CA VAL A 133 -1.19 7.52 -7.38
C VAL A 133 -0.38 7.92 -8.60
N ARG A 134 0.84 7.38 -8.71
CA ARG A 134 1.75 7.61 -9.83
C ARG A 134 2.20 6.28 -10.41
N TYR A 135 2.33 6.26 -11.71
CA TYR A 135 2.81 5.09 -12.46
C TYR A 135 4.08 5.47 -13.24
N MET A 136 5.06 4.58 -13.25
CA MET A 136 6.25 4.68 -14.09
C MET A 136 6.43 3.37 -14.84
N GLN A 137 6.61 3.46 -16.15
CA GLN A 137 6.90 2.31 -16.97
C GLN A 137 8.41 2.08 -17.02
N GLU A 138 8.84 0.91 -16.57
CA GLU A 138 10.23 0.48 -16.63
C GLU A 138 11.22 1.55 -16.11
N TRP A 139 12.28 1.83 -16.85
CA TRP A 139 13.29 2.85 -16.51
C TRP A 139 13.06 4.19 -17.24
N ALA A 140 11.83 4.48 -17.63
CA ALA A 140 11.52 5.68 -18.41
C ALA A 140 11.79 7.00 -17.67
N LEU A 141 11.90 6.96 -16.34
CA LEU A 141 12.18 8.10 -15.47
C LEU A 141 11.11 9.21 -15.51
N GLU A 142 9.93 8.86 -15.93
CA GLU A 142 8.78 9.76 -15.98
C GLU A 142 7.59 9.13 -15.26
N TYR A 143 6.99 9.89 -14.36
CA TYR A 143 5.80 9.46 -13.65
C TYR A 143 4.55 10.02 -14.30
N TYR A 144 3.55 9.17 -14.44
CA TYR A 144 2.22 9.56 -14.87
C TYR A 144 1.29 9.62 -13.68
N GLU A 145 0.49 10.70 -13.60
CA GLU A 145 -0.56 10.80 -12.56
C GLU A 145 -1.72 9.88 -12.93
N VAL A 146 -2.08 8.99 -12.00
CA VAL A 146 -3.20 8.06 -12.16
C VAL A 146 -4.41 8.67 -11.47
N PRO A 147 -5.58 8.74 -12.13
CA PRO A 147 -6.79 9.24 -11.49
C PRO A 147 -7.21 8.38 -10.29
N VAL A 148 -7.56 9.03 -9.19
CA VAL A 148 -8.05 8.38 -7.96
C VAL A 148 -9.28 9.10 -7.40
#